data_5e8b0a181fe212337983050e833d6b97
#
_entry.id   5e8b0a181fe212337983050e833d6b97
#
_cell.length_a   1.000
_cell.length_b   1.000
_cell.length_c   1.000
_cell.angle_alpha   90.00
_cell.angle_beta   90.00
_cell.angle_gamma   90.00
#
_symmetry.space_group_name_H-M   'P 1'
#
loop_
_entity.id
_entity.type
_entity.pdbx_description
1 polymer ?
#
loop_
_entity_poly.entity_id
_entity_poly.type
_entity_poly.pdbx_seq_one_letter_code
_entity_poly.pdbx_strand_id
1 'polypeptide(L)'
;MHPIFGAALAATALLALAPATAFAADDEPTAVPYRPSVSTPAALSTPGWIEVEAGVLHGHDGSPASRDSLPATVKLAFSPDWGVRAGADTWVRQRDDAGHRTSGIGDTAVVVKRRFAVDDANAFGLEAAVVLPTARRGLGEGQAAYGVNGIYSGDFGRWHTDINIVATRSGDADPGASRWQWLGAASLSTALDERWGVVGELSGTNQRGVDATRQFLVAASYNVSKRLVLDAGAARSLRSGTPTWSAFTGFTWLAGRVF
;
A
#
# COMPACT_ATOMS: atom_id res chain seq x y z
N MET A 1 -27.82 31.09 19.57
CA MET A 1 -28.42 29.91 20.26
C MET A 1 -29.35 29.22 19.28
N HIS A 2 -28.93 28.13 18.68
CA HIS A 2 -29.78 27.05 18.16
C HIS A 2 -28.83 25.87 17.85
N PRO A 3 -29.04 24.70 18.45
CA PRO A 3 -28.24 23.50 18.18
C PRO A 3 -28.80 22.81 16.93
N ILE A 4 -27.93 22.50 15.98
CA ILE A 4 -28.27 21.61 14.87
C ILE A 4 -27.73 20.24 15.22
N PHE A 5 -28.65 19.31 15.46
CA PHE A 5 -28.38 17.87 15.62
C PHE A 5 -27.89 17.29 14.31
N GLY A 6 -26.65 16.85 14.28
CA GLY A 6 -26.12 16.02 13.21
C GLY A 6 -26.45 14.55 13.51
N ALA A 7 -27.25 13.92 12.67
CA ALA A 7 -27.59 12.51 12.74
C ALA A 7 -26.37 11.65 12.40
N ALA A 8 -25.90 10.88 13.38
CA ALA A 8 -24.93 9.82 13.16
C ALA A 8 -25.62 8.64 12.44
N LEU A 9 -25.26 8.39 11.19
CA LEU A 9 -25.63 7.19 10.48
C LEU A 9 -24.73 6.05 10.95
N ALA A 10 -25.23 5.23 11.86
CA ALA A 10 -24.61 3.96 12.23
C ALA A 10 -24.82 2.96 11.10
N ALA A 11 -23.79 2.73 10.29
CA ALA A 11 -23.78 1.63 9.34
C ALA A 11 -23.52 0.31 10.08
N THR A 12 -24.59 -0.39 10.42
CA THR A 12 -24.53 -1.75 10.96
C THR A 12 -24.12 -2.69 9.82
N ALA A 13 -22.85 -3.05 9.75
CA ALA A 13 -22.39 -4.10 8.87
C ALA A 13 -22.87 -5.45 9.41
N LEU A 14 -23.90 -6.04 8.79
CA LEU A 14 -24.29 -7.43 9.01
C LEU A 14 -23.16 -8.32 8.45
N LEU A 15 -22.30 -8.86 9.31
CA LEU A 15 -21.42 -9.97 8.97
C LEU A 15 -22.32 -11.21 8.76
N ALA A 16 -22.62 -11.53 7.51
CA ALA A 16 -23.13 -12.84 7.16
C ALA A 16 -21.98 -13.85 7.30
N LEU A 17 -21.98 -14.65 8.38
CA LEU A 17 -21.12 -15.83 8.50
C LEU A 17 -21.55 -16.82 7.43
N ALA A 18 -20.82 -16.85 6.31
CA ALA A 18 -20.91 -17.96 5.37
C ALA A 18 -20.27 -19.20 6.02
N PRO A 19 -20.85 -20.41 5.83
CA PRO A 19 -20.27 -21.63 6.36
C PRO A 19 -18.88 -21.83 5.77
N ALA A 20 -17.89 -22.06 6.64
CA ALA A 20 -16.55 -22.41 6.23
C ALA A 20 -16.57 -23.74 5.48
N THR A 21 -16.55 -23.69 4.15
CA THR A 21 -16.23 -24.87 3.35
C THR A 21 -14.76 -25.20 3.61
N ALA A 22 -14.52 -26.41 4.12
CA ALA A 22 -13.19 -26.93 4.30
C ALA A 22 -12.49 -27.00 2.93
N PHE A 23 -11.53 -26.11 2.71
CA PHE A 23 -10.64 -26.21 1.57
C PHE A 23 -9.66 -27.37 1.84
N ALA A 24 -9.60 -28.31 0.93
CA ALA A 24 -8.58 -29.34 0.92
C ALA A 24 -7.22 -28.64 0.75
N ALA A 25 -6.40 -28.71 1.77
CA ALA A 25 -5.09 -28.06 1.80
C ALA A 25 -4.03 -29.13 1.66
N ASP A 26 -3.44 -29.24 0.46
CA ASP A 26 -2.14 -29.90 0.26
C ASP A 26 -1.06 -28.90 -0.16
N ASP A 27 -1.38 -27.62 -0.37
CA ASP A 27 -0.38 -26.60 -0.64
C ASP A 27 -0.01 -25.83 0.63
N GLU A 28 1.27 -25.87 0.98
CA GLU A 28 1.82 -25.09 2.08
C GLU A 28 1.54 -23.60 1.85
N PRO A 29 0.93 -22.89 2.85
CA PRO A 29 0.51 -21.51 2.69
C PRO A 29 1.72 -20.61 2.37
N THR A 30 1.51 -19.71 1.41
CA THR A 30 2.56 -18.87 0.86
C THR A 30 2.26 -17.40 1.12
N ALA A 31 3.30 -16.64 1.47
CA ALA A 31 3.21 -15.19 1.59
C ALA A 31 2.90 -14.56 0.23
N VAL A 32 2.07 -13.50 0.24
CA VAL A 32 1.70 -12.71 -0.93
C VAL A 32 2.15 -11.26 -0.72
N PRO A 33 3.41 -10.91 -1.01
CA PRO A 33 3.94 -9.58 -0.77
C PRO A 33 3.20 -8.52 -1.59
N TYR A 34 2.87 -7.38 -0.94
CA TYR A 34 2.48 -6.15 -1.62
C TYR A 34 3.68 -5.21 -1.75
N ARG A 35 4.68 -5.42 -0.89
CA ARG A 35 6.00 -4.80 -1.03
C ARG A 35 6.80 -5.52 -2.14
N PRO A 36 7.79 -4.87 -2.75
CA PRO A 36 8.30 -3.51 -2.48
C PRO A 36 7.67 -2.40 -3.37
N SER A 37 6.68 -2.71 -4.16
CA SER A 37 6.09 -1.82 -5.17
C SER A 37 5.10 -0.81 -4.56
N VAL A 38 4.84 0.29 -5.27
CA VAL A 38 3.71 1.20 -5.02
C VAL A 38 2.41 0.56 -5.50
N SER A 39 2.47 -0.12 -6.66
CA SER A 39 1.37 -0.96 -7.14
C SER A 39 1.19 -2.16 -6.20
N THR A 40 -0.06 -2.52 -5.96
CA THR A 40 -0.42 -3.73 -5.21
C THR A 40 -1.04 -4.76 -6.14
N PRO A 41 -0.78 -6.08 -5.95
CA PRO A 41 -1.38 -7.12 -6.77
C PRO A 41 -2.89 -7.25 -6.50
N ALA A 42 -3.66 -7.79 -7.45
CA ALA A 42 -5.06 -8.16 -7.22
C ALA A 42 -5.18 -9.31 -6.20
N ALA A 43 -4.14 -10.13 -6.07
CA ALA A 43 -4.09 -11.25 -5.13
C ALA A 43 -4.29 -10.81 -3.67
N LEU A 44 -4.82 -11.71 -2.87
CA LEU A 44 -5.00 -11.58 -1.43
C LEU A 44 -3.99 -12.49 -0.71
N SER A 45 -3.68 -12.17 0.56
CA SER A 45 -2.95 -13.10 1.43
C SER A 45 -3.69 -14.43 1.56
N THR A 46 -3.00 -15.48 2.00
CA THR A 46 -3.60 -16.81 2.20
C THR A 46 -4.81 -16.71 3.14
N PRO A 47 -6.02 -17.15 2.73
CA PRO A 47 -7.22 -17.05 3.55
C PRO A 47 -7.07 -17.72 4.92
N GLY A 48 -7.54 -17.04 5.96
CA GLY A 48 -7.44 -17.48 7.34
C GLY A 48 -6.08 -17.27 8.00
N TRP A 49 -5.11 -16.66 7.29
CA TRP A 49 -3.79 -16.37 7.82
C TRP A 49 -3.56 -14.87 8.00
N ILE A 50 -2.91 -14.52 9.11
CA ILE A 50 -2.37 -13.17 9.28
C ILE A 50 -1.06 -13.07 8.53
N GLU A 51 -0.93 -12.04 7.71
CA GLU A 51 0.30 -11.68 7.03
C GLU A 51 0.73 -10.27 7.44
N VAL A 52 1.99 -10.13 7.79
CA VAL A 52 2.60 -8.88 8.28
C VAL A 52 3.66 -8.42 7.31
N GLU A 53 3.58 -7.17 6.92
CA GLU A 53 4.65 -6.48 6.17
C GLU A 53 5.19 -5.36 7.02
N ALA A 54 6.51 -5.26 7.10
CA ALA A 54 7.16 -4.12 7.74
C ALA A 54 8.51 -3.83 7.09
N GLY A 55 9.00 -2.60 7.29
CA GLY A 55 10.28 -2.22 6.72
C GLY A 55 10.77 -0.87 7.22
N VAL A 56 11.88 -0.45 6.64
CA VAL A 56 12.48 0.88 6.80
C VAL A 56 12.44 1.57 5.45
N LEU A 57 12.09 2.84 5.44
CA LEU A 57 12.15 3.69 4.26
C LEU A 57 12.90 4.98 4.62
N HIS A 58 13.90 5.31 3.80
CA HIS A 58 14.56 6.61 3.83
C HIS A 58 14.26 7.36 2.55
N GLY A 59 13.74 8.56 2.66
CA GLY A 59 13.48 9.46 1.54
C GLY A 59 14.29 10.75 1.67
N HIS A 60 14.81 11.24 0.54
CA HIS A 60 15.51 12.51 0.41
C HIS A 60 14.79 13.38 -0.61
N ASP A 61 14.29 14.53 -0.17
CA ASP A 61 13.48 15.45 -0.98
C ASP A 61 14.23 16.77 -1.25
N GLY A 62 15.51 16.65 -1.57
CA GLY A 62 16.41 17.78 -1.66
C GLY A 62 17.12 18.04 -0.31
N SER A 63 18.17 18.88 -0.32
CA SER A 63 18.90 19.19 0.90
C SER A 63 18.35 20.47 1.55
N PRO A 64 18.02 20.47 2.86
CA PRO A 64 18.22 19.39 3.84
C PRO A 64 17.01 18.48 4.10
N ALA A 65 15.93 18.58 3.32
CA ALA A 65 14.70 17.83 3.54
C ALA A 65 14.89 16.30 3.44
N SER A 66 14.43 15.57 4.44
CA SER A 66 14.48 14.12 4.47
C SER A 66 13.39 13.52 5.34
N ARG A 67 12.99 12.29 5.04
CA ARG A 67 12.02 11.52 5.81
C ARG A 67 12.52 10.10 6.01
N ASP A 68 12.55 9.65 7.26
CA ASP A 68 12.71 8.26 7.63
C ASP A 68 11.38 7.74 8.16
N SER A 69 10.98 6.53 7.79
CA SER A 69 9.78 5.91 8.34
C SER A 69 9.91 4.39 8.51
N LEU A 70 9.06 3.85 9.38
CA LEU A 70 8.88 2.43 9.63
C LEU A 70 7.44 2.05 9.23
N PRO A 71 7.16 1.86 7.93
CA PRO A 71 5.85 1.39 7.49
C PRO A 71 5.61 -0.04 7.96
N ALA A 72 4.41 -0.28 8.46
CA ALA A 72 3.94 -1.62 8.81
C ALA A 72 2.49 -1.81 8.37
N THR A 73 2.17 -3.03 7.94
CA THR A 73 0.82 -3.42 7.48
C THR A 73 0.52 -4.83 7.95
N VAL A 74 -0.71 -5.04 8.42
CA VAL A 74 -1.27 -6.36 8.73
C VAL A 74 -2.37 -6.64 7.71
N LYS A 75 -2.33 -7.83 7.11
CA LYS A 75 -3.30 -8.29 6.11
C LYS A 75 -3.98 -9.56 6.58
N LEU A 76 -5.26 -9.70 6.26
CA LEU A 76 -6.06 -10.89 6.52
C LEU A 76 -7.06 -11.08 5.39
N ALA A 77 -6.96 -12.18 4.66
CA ALA A 77 -8.03 -12.62 3.78
C ALA A 77 -8.96 -13.57 4.54
N PHE A 78 -10.25 -13.33 4.46
CA PHE A 78 -11.27 -14.19 5.07
C PHE A 78 -11.97 -15.08 4.04
N SER A 79 -11.67 -14.88 2.76
CA SER A 79 -12.03 -15.78 1.66
C SER A 79 -11.03 -15.61 0.51
N PRO A 80 -11.09 -16.44 -0.55
CA PRO A 80 -10.27 -16.24 -1.75
C PRO A 80 -10.50 -14.91 -2.47
N ASP A 81 -11.67 -14.29 -2.24
CA ASP A 81 -12.09 -13.07 -2.94
C ASP A 81 -12.09 -11.82 -2.06
N TRP A 82 -12.07 -11.95 -0.75
CA TRP A 82 -12.19 -10.83 0.17
C TRP A 82 -11.13 -10.81 1.25
N GLY A 83 -10.60 -9.64 1.51
CA GLY A 83 -9.64 -9.39 2.58
C GLY A 83 -9.67 -7.98 3.09
N VAL A 84 -8.98 -7.77 4.20
CA VAL A 84 -8.79 -6.48 4.84
C VAL A 84 -7.31 -6.28 5.13
N ARG A 85 -6.87 -5.04 5.18
CA ARG A 85 -5.55 -4.66 5.68
C ARG A 85 -5.63 -3.39 6.49
N ALA A 86 -4.77 -3.29 7.48
CA ALA A 86 -4.54 -2.07 8.24
C ALA A 86 -3.06 -1.78 8.26
N GLY A 87 -2.67 -0.54 8.03
CA GLY A 87 -1.26 -0.15 7.99
C GLY A 87 -1.05 1.29 8.41
N ALA A 88 0.15 1.58 8.87
CA ALA A 88 0.59 2.90 9.27
C ALA A 88 2.11 3.02 9.16
N ASP A 89 2.63 4.24 9.10
CA ASP A 89 4.01 4.50 9.50
C ASP A 89 4.07 4.46 11.04
N THR A 90 4.54 3.37 11.60
CA THR A 90 4.61 3.17 13.07
C THR A 90 5.60 4.12 13.73
N TRP A 91 6.53 4.63 12.97
CA TRP A 91 7.41 5.72 13.35
C TRP A 91 7.83 6.51 12.12
N VAL A 92 7.89 7.84 12.26
CA VAL A 92 8.35 8.79 11.25
C VAL A 92 9.31 9.76 11.89
N ARG A 93 10.39 10.09 11.20
CA ARG A 93 11.23 11.25 11.47
C ARG A 93 11.35 12.06 10.18
N GLN A 94 10.92 13.29 10.23
CA GLN A 94 11.00 14.23 9.11
C GLN A 94 11.90 15.39 9.47
N ARG A 95 12.70 15.84 8.51
CA ARG A 95 13.47 17.06 8.54
C ARG A 95 13.00 17.98 7.42
N ASP A 96 12.63 19.22 7.76
CA ASP A 96 12.22 20.23 6.78
C ASP A 96 13.42 20.98 6.17
N ASP A 97 13.14 21.88 5.21
CA ASP A 97 14.15 22.68 4.53
C ASP A 97 14.87 23.65 5.47
N ALA A 98 14.27 24.05 6.56
CA ALA A 98 14.88 24.86 7.62
C ALA A 98 15.74 24.05 8.59
N GLY A 99 15.74 22.71 8.45
CA GLY A 99 16.50 21.79 9.29
C GLY A 99 15.81 21.39 10.60
N HIS A 100 14.56 21.81 10.84
CA HIS A 100 13.78 21.39 12.01
C HIS A 100 13.43 19.91 11.89
N ARG A 101 13.39 19.23 13.03
CA ARG A 101 13.08 17.79 13.09
C ARG A 101 11.77 17.58 13.83
N THR A 102 10.89 16.78 13.21
CA THR A 102 9.64 16.29 13.83
C THR A 102 9.65 14.77 13.78
N SER A 103 9.22 14.11 14.84
CA SER A 103 9.10 12.65 14.86
C SER A 103 7.84 12.22 15.61
N GLY A 104 7.28 11.09 15.22
CA GLY A 104 6.06 10.53 15.78
C GLY A 104 5.52 9.38 14.95
N ILE A 105 4.25 9.07 15.10
CA ILE A 105 3.52 8.10 14.26
C ILE A 105 2.91 8.81 13.04
N GLY A 106 2.70 8.07 11.95
CA GLY A 106 1.97 8.51 10.76
C GLY A 106 0.48 8.22 10.84
N ASP A 107 -0.23 8.54 9.76
CA ASP A 107 -1.66 8.23 9.62
C ASP A 107 -1.88 6.73 9.45
N THR A 108 -3.03 6.25 9.91
CA THR A 108 -3.44 4.84 9.80
C THR A 108 -4.41 4.66 8.64
N ALA A 109 -4.12 3.73 7.74
CA ALA A 109 -5.01 3.34 6.66
C ALA A 109 -5.70 2.01 6.98
N VAL A 110 -6.99 1.92 6.68
CA VAL A 110 -7.76 0.67 6.69
C VAL A 110 -8.34 0.46 5.31
N VAL A 111 -8.17 -0.73 4.77
CA VAL A 111 -8.54 -1.08 3.39
C VAL A 111 -9.34 -2.37 3.39
N VAL A 112 -10.43 -2.37 2.65
CA VAL A 112 -11.16 -3.58 2.25
C VAL A 112 -10.83 -3.84 0.78
N LYS A 113 -10.54 -5.09 0.44
CA LYS A 113 -10.17 -5.49 -0.90
C LYS A 113 -11.05 -6.64 -1.38
N ARG A 114 -11.48 -6.54 -2.63
CA ARG A 114 -12.11 -7.62 -3.35
C ARG A 114 -11.27 -8.00 -4.57
N ARG A 115 -11.03 -9.32 -4.72
CA ARG A 115 -10.42 -9.93 -5.91
C ARG A 115 -11.50 -10.47 -6.83
N PHE A 116 -11.30 -10.36 -8.14
CA PHE A 116 -12.11 -10.93 -9.19
C PHE A 116 -11.17 -11.74 -10.09
N ALA A 117 -11.12 -13.06 -9.89
CA ALA A 117 -10.36 -13.95 -10.76
C ALA A 117 -11.03 -14.01 -12.14
N VAL A 118 -10.25 -13.83 -13.19
CA VAL A 118 -10.70 -13.97 -14.58
C VAL A 118 -10.31 -15.36 -15.09
N ASP A 119 -9.05 -15.69 -14.95
CA ASP A 119 -8.46 -16.98 -15.28
C ASP A 119 -7.23 -17.21 -14.39
N ASP A 120 -6.41 -18.23 -14.70
CA ASP A 120 -5.23 -18.58 -13.91
C ASP A 120 -4.12 -17.50 -13.98
N ALA A 121 -4.08 -16.71 -15.07
CA ALA A 121 -3.07 -15.70 -15.31
C ALA A 121 -3.57 -14.27 -14.99
N ASN A 122 -4.88 -14.03 -14.96
CA ASN A 122 -5.43 -12.68 -14.91
C ASN A 122 -6.44 -12.51 -13.77
N ALA A 123 -6.33 -11.40 -13.07
CA ALA A 123 -7.29 -10.99 -12.04
C ALA A 123 -7.45 -9.47 -12.00
N PHE A 124 -8.65 -9.03 -11.61
CA PHE A 124 -8.89 -7.66 -11.19
C PHE A 124 -9.00 -7.56 -9.67
N GLY A 125 -8.72 -6.39 -9.14
CA GLY A 125 -8.92 -6.06 -7.74
C GLY A 125 -9.63 -4.72 -7.60
N LEU A 126 -10.40 -4.58 -6.52
CA LEU A 126 -10.98 -3.33 -6.11
C LEU A 126 -10.71 -3.13 -4.63
N GLU A 127 -10.12 -1.99 -4.27
CA GLU A 127 -9.92 -1.62 -2.88
C GLU A 127 -10.72 -0.35 -2.55
N ALA A 128 -11.31 -0.35 -1.36
CA ALA A 128 -11.85 0.84 -0.72
C ALA A 128 -11.03 1.11 0.55
N ALA A 129 -10.57 2.34 0.69
CA ALA A 129 -9.66 2.74 1.76
C ALA A 129 -10.18 3.93 2.54
N VAL A 130 -9.90 3.95 3.83
CA VAL A 130 -9.98 5.15 4.67
C VAL A 130 -8.62 5.37 5.33
N VAL A 131 -8.13 6.61 5.27
CA VAL A 131 -6.97 7.06 6.02
C VAL A 131 -7.46 7.90 7.18
N LEU A 132 -7.13 7.48 8.39
CA LEU A 132 -7.52 8.13 9.64
C LEU A 132 -6.40 9.09 10.07
N PRO A 133 -6.74 10.31 10.53
CA PRO A 133 -5.75 11.31 10.95
C PRO A 133 -5.17 10.99 12.34
N THR A 134 -4.48 9.86 12.44
CA THR A 134 -3.86 9.38 13.68
C THR A 134 -2.42 9.87 13.86
N ALA A 135 -1.87 10.52 12.83
CA ALA A 135 -0.51 11.01 12.85
C ALA A 135 -0.30 12.09 13.92
N ARG A 136 0.93 12.16 14.40
CA ARG A 136 1.37 13.34 15.14
C ARG A 136 1.27 14.58 14.25
N ARG A 137 0.84 15.71 14.82
CA ARG A 137 0.72 16.98 14.11
C ARG A 137 2.00 17.31 13.30
N GLY A 138 1.81 17.60 12.00
CA GLY A 138 2.89 17.90 11.07
C GLY A 138 3.54 16.66 10.43
N LEU A 139 3.04 15.45 10.69
CA LEU A 139 3.52 14.21 10.05
C LEU A 139 2.46 13.51 9.20
N GLY A 140 1.21 13.96 9.24
CA GLY A 140 0.08 13.47 8.45
C GLY A 140 -0.80 14.61 7.97
N GLU A 141 -1.88 14.26 7.28
CA GLU A 141 -2.79 15.21 6.65
C GLU A 141 -3.72 15.95 7.64
N GLY A 142 -3.82 15.46 8.90
CA GLY A 142 -4.69 16.05 9.93
C GLY A 142 -6.19 15.89 9.68
N GLN A 143 -6.58 15.30 8.56
CA GLN A 143 -7.94 15.07 8.11
C GLN A 143 -8.08 13.65 7.55
N ALA A 144 -9.28 13.08 7.65
CA ALA A 144 -9.54 11.78 7.03
C ALA A 144 -9.51 11.90 5.49
N ALA A 145 -8.98 10.87 4.84
CA ALA A 145 -9.04 10.73 3.39
C ALA A 145 -9.70 9.40 3.01
N TYR A 146 -10.32 9.37 1.85
CA TYR A 146 -11.01 8.19 1.31
C TYR A 146 -10.45 7.87 -0.07
N GLY A 147 -10.20 6.60 -0.33
CA GLY A 147 -9.62 6.16 -1.58
C GLY A 147 -10.34 4.96 -2.19
N VAL A 148 -10.28 4.89 -3.51
CA VAL A 148 -10.65 3.69 -4.28
C VAL A 148 -9.49 3.37 -5.20
N ASN A 149 -9.10 2.10 -5.27
CA ASN A 149 -8.04 1.59 -6.13
C ASN A 149 -8.59 0.48 -7.03
N GLY A 150 -8.53 0.69 -8.33
CA GLY A 150 -8.74 -0.34 -9.33
C GLY A 150 -7.40 -0.98 -9.69
N ILE A 151 -7.35 -2.30 -9.67
CA ILE A 151 -6.16 -3.11 -9.86
C ILE A 151 -6.37 -4.08 -11.01
N TYR A 152 -5.37 -4.23 -11.86
CA TYR A 152 -5.21 -5.35 -12.78
C TYR A 152 -3.90 -6.06 -12.49
N SER A 153 -3.93 -7.39 -12.39
CA SER A 153 -2.76 -8.26 -12.29
C SER A 153 -2.78 -9.28 -13.41
N GLY A 154 -1.65 -9.48 -14.07
CA GLY A 154 -1.56 -10.40 -15.19
C GLY A 154 -0.19 -11.03 -15.38
N ASP A 155 -0.18 -12.31 -15.80
CA ASP A 155 1.02 -13.08 -16.10
C ASP A 155 1.22 -13.22 -17.62
N PHE A 156 2.43 -12.93 -18.10
CA PHE A 156 2.82 -13.01 -19.52
C PHE A 156 4.10 -13.81 -19.65
N GLY A 157 3.94 -15.13 -19.75
CA GLY A 157 5.07 -16.05 -19.75
C GLY A 157 5.81 -16.01 -18.40
N ARG A 158 7.06 -15.52 -18.38
CA ARG A 158 7.83 -15.37 -17.13
C ARG A 158 7.60 -14.04 -16.40
N TRP A 159 6.85 -13.11 -16.99
CA TRP A 159 6.64 -11.78 -16.48
C TRP A 159 5.29 -11.65 -15.80
N HIS A 160 5.28 -10.95 -14.68
CA HIS A 160 4.06 -10.54 -13.98
C HIS A 160 3.94 -9.02 -14.00
N THR A 161 2.72 -8.49 -14.12
CA THR A 161 2.45 -7.07 -14.06
C THR A 161 1.31 -6.76 -13.10
N ASP A 162 1.46 -5.67 -12.35
CA ASP A 162 0.38 -5.05 -11.59
C ASP A 162 0.19 -3.61 -12.07
N ILE A 163 -1.06 -3.26 -12.39
CA ILE A 163 -1.45 -1.91 -12.79
C ILE A 163 -2.50 -1.40 -11.81
N ASN A 164 -2.25 -0.23 -11.25
CA ASN A 164 -3.13 0.39 -10.25
C ASN A 164 -3.54 1.79 -10.70
N ILE A 165 -4.82 2.11 -10.50
CA ILE A 165 -5.36 3.46 -10.63
C ILE A 165 -6.10 3.79 -9.36
N VAL A 166 -5.56 4.74 -8.59
CA VAL A 166 -6.09 5.16 -7.30
C VAL A 166 -6.69 6.55 -7.41
N ALA A 167 -7.92 6.72 -6.96
CA ALA A 167 -8.53 8.02 -6.71
C ALA A 167 -8.65 8.23 -5.21
N THR A 168 -8.04 9.29 -4.69
CA THR A 168 -8.11 9.66 -3.28
C THR A 168 -8.76 11.03 -3.14
N ARG A 169 -9.68 11.13 -2.18
CA ARG A 169 -10.30 12.40 -1.77
C ARG A 169 -9.88 12.73 -0.35
N SER A 170 -9.12 13.79 -0.19
CA SER A 170 -8.74 14.32 1.13
C SER A 170 -9.88 15.12 1.75
N GLY A 171 -9.94 15.14 3.07
CA GLY A 171 -10.91 15.93 3.84
C GLY A 171 -10.71 17.41 3.65
N ASP A 172 -9.47 17.85 3.45
CA ASP A 172 -9.08 19.23 3.17
C ASP A 172 -8.07 19.31 2.03
N ALA A 173 -7.77 20.50 1.54
CA ALA A 173 -6.75 20.78 0.54
C ALA A 173 -6.26 22.21 0.70
N ASP A 174 -5.02 22.46 0.32
CA ASP A 174 -4.45 23.81 0.28
C ASP A 174 -5.24 24.72 -0.64
N PRO A 175 -5.24 26.05 -0.40
CA PRO A 175 -5.90 27.01 -1.26
C PRO A 175 -5.47 26.88 -2.73
N GLY A 176 -6.42 26.65 -3.62
CA GLY A 176 -6.18 26.44 -5.05
C GLY A 176 -5.92 24.99 -5.46
N ALA A 177 -5.68 24.07 -4.53
CA ALA A 177 -5.55 22.66 -4.81
C ALA A 177 -6.89 21.94 -4.82
N SER A 178 -7.00 20.86 -5.59
CA SER A 178 -8.15 19.96 -5.58
C SER A 178 -8.07 19.03 -4.35
N ARG A 179 -9.21 18.66 -3.80
CA ARG A 179 -9.29 17.56 -2.83
C ARG A 179 -9.12 16.18 -3.46
N TRP A 180 -9.20 16.09 -4.77
CA TRP A 180 -9.01 14.83 -5.49
C TRP A 180 -7.59 14.72 -6.02
N GLN A 181 -6.94 13.60 -5.67
CA GLN A 181 -5.66 13.19 -6.20
C GLN A 181 -5.83 11.85 -6.93
N TRP A 182 -5.14 11.70 -8.04
CA TRP A 182 -5.04 10.47 -8.80
C TRP A 182 -3.62 9.94 -8.71
N LEU A 183 -3.47 8.63 -8.48
CA LEU A 183 -2.19 7.93 -8.58
C LEU A 183 -2.33 6.85 -9.63
N GLY A 184 -1.35 6.75 -10.51
CA GLY A 184 -1.15 5.62 -11.41
C GLY A 184 0.16 4.92 -11.07
N ALA A 185 0.16 3.60 -11.06
CA ALA A 185 1.34 2.78 -10.90
C ALA A 185 1.27 1.56 -11.82
N ALA A 186 2.40 1.17 -12.40
CA ALA A 186 2.52 -0.03 -13.23
C ALA A 186 3.88 -0.68 -12.96
N SER A 187 3.85 -1.90 -12.48
CA SER A 187 5.05 -2.72 -12.24
C SER A 187 5.17 -3.86 -13.24
N LEU A 188 6.41 -4.26 -13.47
CA LEU A 188 6.77 -5.46 -14.20
C LEU A 188 7.80 -6.22 -13.38
N SER A 189 7.51 -7.47 -13.06
CA SER A 189 8.35 -8.32 -12.22
C SER A 189 8.61 -9.68 -12.88
N THR A 190 9.66 -10.34 -12.44
CA THR A 190 9.99 -11.70 -12.84
C THR A 190 10.79 -12.41 -11.76
N ALA A 191 10.61 -13.71 -11.62
CA ALA A 191 11.53 -14.56 -10.88
C ALA A 191 12.82 -14.79 -11.68
N LEU A 192 13.97 -14.60 -11.04
CA LEU A 192 15.27 -14.94 -11.60
C LEU A 192 15.57 -16.43 -11.37
N ASP A 193 15.21 -16.93 -10.20
CA ASP A 193 15.26 -18.32 -9.78
C ASP A 193 14.17 -18.60 -8.71
N GLU A 194 14.25 -19.74 -8.01
CA GLU A 194 13.27 -20.13 -6.98
C GLU A 194 13.24 -19.16 -5.76
N ARG A 195 14.30 -18.40 -5.54
CA ARG A 195 14.47 -17.53 -4.36
C ARG A 195 14.45 -16.05 -4.71
N TRP A 196 15.01 -15.66 -5.84
CA TRP A 196 15.17 -14.27 -6.21
C TRP A 196 14.12 -13.79 -7.20
N GLY A 197 13.49 -12.67 -6.87
CA GLY A 197 12.64 -11.90 -7.78
C GLY A 197 13.16 -10.49 -7.96
N VAL A 198 12.82 -9.87 -9.09
CA VAL A 198 13.13 -8.47 -9.38
C VAL A 198 11.88 -7.78 -9.92
N VAL A 199 11.76 -6.49 -9.64
CA VAL A 199 10.67 -5.64 -10.11
C VAL A 199 11.19 -4.28 -10.55
N GLY A 200 10.64 -3.76 -11.63
CA GLY A 200 10.71 -2.38 -12.04
C GLY A 200 9.32 -1.77 -12.07
N GLU A 201 9.15 -0.53 -11.63
CA GLU A 201 7.87 0.15 -11.58
C GLU A 201 7.98 1.60 -12.01
N LEU A 202 6.95 2.08 -12.71
CA LEU A 202 6.68 3.48 -12.96
C LEU A 202 5.42 3.88 -12.20
N SER A 203 5.49 4.97 -11.43
CA SER A 203 4.33 5.51 -10.73
C SER A 203 4.35 7.03 -10.71
N GLY A 204 3.20 7.62 -10.39
CA GLY A 204 3.10 9.06 -10.26
C GLY A 204 1.73 9.52 -9.80
N THR A 205 1.69 10.75 -9.29
CA THR A 205 0.45 11.40 -8.83
C THR A 205 0.10 12.61 -9.69
N ASN A 206 -1.18 12.88 -9.77
CA ASN A 206 -1.73 14.09 -10.38
C ASN A 206 -2.85 14.64 -9.48
N GLN A 207 -2.73 15.95 -9.17
CA GLN A 207 -3.72 16.68 -8.38
C GLN A 207 -3.76 18.11 -8.93
N ARG A 208 -4.94 18.59 -9.27
CA ARG A 208 -5.06 19.98 -9.76
C ARG A 208 -4.58 20.95 -8.70
N GLY A 209 -3.73 21.91 -9.08
CA GLY A 209 -3.14 22.90 -8.19
C GLY A 209 -1.91 22.42 -7.42
N VAL A 210 -1.47 21.17 -7.64
CA VAL A 210 -0.24 20.60 -7.08
C VAL A 210 0.61 20.05 -8.22
N ASP A 211 1.91 20.16 -8.08
CA ASP A 211 2.85 19.61 -9.05
C ASP A 211 2.74 18.08 -9.16
N ALA A 212 2.61 17.58 -10.38
CA ALA A 212 2.54 16.14 -10.62
C ALA A 212 3.88 15.46 -10.26
N THR A 213 3.81 14.32 -9.60
CA THR A 213 4.98 13.48 -9.34
C THR A 213 5.12 12.39 -10.38
N ARG A 214 6.33 11.94 -10.62
CA ARG A 214 6.66 10.74 -11.40
C ARG A 214 7.91 10.13 -10.84
N GLN A 215 7.93 8.81 -10.66
CA GLN A 215 9.09 8.09 -10.17
C GLN A 215 9.27 6.77 -10.90
N PHE A 216 10.50 6.32 -10.91
CA PHE A 216 10.91 4.97 -11.28
C PHE A 216 11.45 4.27 -10.05
N LEU A 217 11.05 3.02 -9.84
CA LEU A 217 11.47 2.15 -8.74
C LEU A 217 12.09 0.88 -9.31
N VAL A 218 13.14 0.41 -8.66
CA VAL A 218 13.70 -0.93 -8.85
C VAL A 218 13.88 -1.60 -7.52
N ALA A 219 13.58 -2.89 -7.44
CA ALA A 219 13.77 -3.66 -6.24
C ALA A 219 14.01 -5.13 -6.52
N ALA A 220 14.57 -5.81 -5.53
CA ALA A 220 14.71 -7.24 -5.48
C ALA A 220 14.00 -7.81 -4.27
N SER A 221 13.51 -9.04 -4.38
CA SER A 221 12.95 -9.83 -3.30
C SER A 221 13.71 -11.16 -3.17
N TYR A 222 13.75 -11.67 -1.93
CA TYR A 222 14.40 -12.95 -1.62
C TYR A 222 13.47 -13.80 -0.76
N ASN A 223 13.07 -14.95 -1.29
CA ASN A 223 12.25 -15.94 -0.60
C ASN A 223 13.12 -16.75 0.37
N VAL A 224 13.10 -16.37 1.65
CA VAL A 224 13.75 -17.15 2.72
C VAL A 224 13.04 -18.49 2.88
N SER A 225 11.72 -18.46 2.81
CA SER A 225 10.81 -19.62 2.81
C SER A 225 9.52 -19.24 2.09
N LYS A 226 8.59 -20.18 1.90
CA LYS A 226 7.25 -19.87 1.37
C LYS A 226 6.50 -18.84 2.22
N ARG A 227 6.84 -18.69 3.50
CA ARG A 227 6.16 -17.82 4.46
C ARG A 227 6.91 -16.54 4.80
N LEU A 228 8.15 -16.39 4.37
CA LEU A 228 8.98 -15.22 4.67
C LEU A 228 9.72 -14.76 3.42
N VAL A 229 9.45 -13.53 3.01
CA VAL A 229 10.10 -12.84 1.90
C VAL A 229 10.77 -11.58 2.43
N LEU A 230 12.00 -11.36 2.05
CA LEU A 230 12.74 -10.11 2.29
C LEU A 230 12.72 -9.28 1.01
N ASP A 231 12.77 -7.97 1.14
CA ASP A 231 12.86 -7.06 0.01
C ASP A 231 13.82 -5.89 0.26
N ALA A 232 14.39 -5.37 -0.82
CA ALA A 232 15.15 -4.12 -0.80
C ALA A 232 15.08 -3.45 -2.17
N GLY A 233 15.08 -2.11 -2.16
CA GLY A 233 15.02 -1.35 -3.41
C GLY A 233 15.25 0.13 -3.22
N ALA A 234 15.15 0.84 -4.35
CA ALA A 234 15.25 2.29 -4.40
C ALA A 234 14.31 2.86 -5.45
N ALA A 235 13.89 4.08 -5.24
CA ALA A 235 13.12 4.84 -6.20
C ALA A 235 13.75 6.22 -6.43
N ARG A 236 13.52 6.77 -7.61
CA ARG A 236 13.99 8.10 -7.99
C ARG A 236 12.90 8.87 -8.74
N SER A 237 12.76 10.17 -8.41
CA SER A 237 11.92 11.07 -9.18
C SER A 237 12.44 11.22 -10.61
N LEU A 238 11.53 11.19 -11.58
CA LEU A 238 11.80 11.44 -13.01
C LEU A 238 11.56 12.91 -13.38
N ARG A 239 11.21 13.77 -12.42
CA ARG A 239 11.01 15.18 -12.65
C ARG A 239 12.35 15.91 -12.73
N SER A 240 12.45 16.91 -13.61
CA SER A 240 13.56 17.87 -13.66
C SER A 240 13.49 18.81 -12.44
N GLY A 241 14.61 19.12 -11.83
CA GLY A 241 14.72 19.94 -10.64
C GLY A 241 15.50 19.25 -9.55
N THR A 242 15.13 19.45 -8.29
CA THR A 242 15.80 18.79 -7.17
C THR A 242 15.57 17.28 -7.24
N PRO A 243 16.62 16.47 -7.37
CA PRO A 243 16.46 15.03 -7.46
C PRO A 243 15.99 14.48 -6.11
N THR A 244 14.80 13.92 -6.09
CA THR A 244 14.30 13.16 -4.95
C THR A 244 14.58 11.68 -5.15
N TRP A 245 14.95 10.99 -4.10
CA TRP A 245 15.18 9.57 -4.11
C TRP A 245 14.77 8.93 -2.79
N SER A 246 14.47 7.66 -2.82
CA SER A 246 14.24 6.87 -1.62
C SER A 246 14.93 5.52 -1.73
N ALA A 247 15.26 4.96 -0.57
CA ALA A 247 15.75 3.60 -0.42
C ALA A 247 14.97 2.90 0.69
N PHE A 248 14.73 1.62 0.53
CA PHE A 248 13.94 0.86 1.48
C PHE A 248 14.42 -0.59 1.55
N THR A 249 14.10 -1.21 2.68
CA THR A 249 14.19 -2.66 2.88
C THR A 249 13.09 -3.10 3.82
N GLY A 250 12.70 -4.37 3.74
CA GLY A 250 11.68 -4.89 4.62
C GLY A 250 11.43 -6.37 4.45
N PHE A 251 10.29 -6.80 4.95
CA PHE A 251 9.87 -8.19 4.87
C PHE A 251 8.36 -8.30 4.76
N THR A 252 7.94 -9.44 4.21
CA THR A 252 6.57 -9.96 4.27
C THR A 252 6.60 -11.31 4.96
N TRP A 253 5.81 -11.47 6.01
CA TRP A 253 5.76 -12.68 6.81
C TRP A 253 4.33 -13.17 6.99
N LEU A 254 4.05 -14.37 6.51
CA LEU A 254 2.82 -15.10 6.78
C LEU A 254 2.93 -15.72 8.19
N ALA A 255 2.44 -14.98 9.19
CA ALA A 255 2.76 -15.19 10.60
C ALA A 255 2.06 -16.40 11.19
N GLY A 256 0.75 -16.55 10.98
CA GLY A 256 -0.01 -17.63 11.56
C GLY A 256 -1.46 -17.71 11.10
N ARG A 257 -2.06 -18.88 11.28
CA ARG A 257 -3.46 -19.14 10.99
C ARG A 257 -4.35 -18.63 12.13
N VAL A 258 -5.47 -18.00 11.79
CA VAL A 258 -6.46 -17.46 12.74
C VAL A 258 -7.71 -18.34 12.77
N PHE A 259 -8.10 -18.88 11.61
CA PHE A 259 -9.25 -19.79 11.47
C PHE A 259 -9.08 -20.79 10.34
#